data_2974a2796965e10598972ebf2633c7e3
#
_entry.id   2974a2796965e10598972ebf2633c7e3
#
_cell.length_a   1.000
_cell.length_b   1.000
_cell.length_c   1.000
_cell.angle_alpha   90.00
_cell.angle_beta   90.00
_cell.angle_gamma   90.00
#
_symmetry.space_group_name_H-M   'P 1'
#
loop_
_entity.id
_entity.type
_entity.pdbx_description
1 polymer ?
#
loop_
_entity_poly.entity_id
_entity_poly.type
_entity_poly.pdbx_seq_one_letter_code
_entity_poly.pdbx_strand_id
1 'polypeptide(L)'
;MEKGYIHIYTGNGKGKTTAAFGLAARAICAGKNVAVCQFVKSMKYSETELLQLLSNAPASFGKLRIEQCGHGCCLIRKPGKADIDCALSGLDKCTEWMHSGEWDVVVLDEITIAIHLGLISTEQVINAINSKAPSTEIVITGRYAPSELIYKIP
;
A
#
# COMPACT_ATOMS: atom_id res chain seq x y z
N MET A 1 12.91 -8.38 10.90
CA MET A 1 12.06 -9.60 10.88
C MET A 1 12.80 -10.69 10.11
N GLU A 2 12.70 -11.93 10.53
CA GLU A 2 13.30 -13.04 9.80
C GLU A 2 12.50 -13.38 8.54
N LYS A 3 11.17 -13.25 8.62
CA LYS A 3 10.26 -13.48 7.50
C LYS A 3 9.13 -12.48 7.52
N GLY A 4 8.88 -11.84 6.39
CA GLY A 4 7.72 -10.95 6.17
C GLY A 4 6.58 -11.70 5.49
N TYR A 5 5.37 -11.49 5.97
CA TYR A 5 4.14 -12.08 5.44
C TYR A 5 3.38 -11.10 4.54
N ILE A 6 2.36 -11.59 3.88
CA ILE A 6 1.48 -10.79 3.04
C ILE A 6 0.09 -10.82 3.66
N HIS A 7 -0.47 -9.65 3.93
CA HIS A 7 -1.80 -9.47 4.51
C HIS A 7 -2.72 -8.86 3.46
N ILE A 8 -3.97 -9.34 3.39
CA ILE A 8 -5.01 -8.72 2.57
C ILE A 8 -6.17 -8.33 3.48
N TYR A 9 -6.46 -7.04 3.54
CA TYR A 9 -7.62 -6.49 4.24
C TYR A 9 -8.66 -6.09 3.20
N THR A 10 -9.65 -6.93 3.00
CA THR A 10 -10.69 -6.74 1.99
C THR A 10 -12.10 -6.87 2.57
N GLY A 11 -13.08 -6.43 1.82
CA GLY A 11 -14.49 -6.43 2.21
C GLY A 11 -15.17 -5.10 1.93
N ASN A 12 -16.50 -5.06 2.08
CA ASN A 12 -17.30 -3.88 1.75
C ASN A 12 -17.43 -2.88 2.92
N GLY A 13 -17.11 -3.30 4.12
CA GLY A 13 -17.16 -2.47 5.33
C GLY A 13 -16.05 -1.43 5.41
N LYS A 14 -16.14 -0.57 6.41
CA LYS A 14 -15.11 0.40 6.77
C LYS A 14 -14.01 -0.25 7.61
N GLY A 15 -12.83 0.38 7.66
CA GLY A 15 -11.75 0.02 8.58
C GLY A 15 -10.54 -0.66 7.94
N LYS A 16 -10.55 -0.92 6.64
CA LYS A 16 -9.41 -1.57 5.95
C LYS A 16 -8.14 -0.71 6.01
N THR A 17 -8.23 0.53 5.58
CA THR A 17 -7.13 1.51 5.67
C THR A 17 -6.76 1.76 7.14
N THR A 18 -7.76 1.87 8.01
CA THR A 18 -7.54 2.03 9.46
C THR A 18 -6.72 0.88 10.03
N ALA A 19 -7.04 -0.36 9.67
CA ALA A 19 -6.30 -1.54 10.11
C ALA A 19 -4.84 -1.51 9.60
N ALA A 20 -4.65 -1.15 8.33
CA ALA A 20 -3.31 -1.04 7.75
C ALA A 20 -2.47 0.03 8.45
N PHE A 21 -3.04 1.21 8.72
CA PHE A 21 -2.35 2.28 9.46
C PHE A 21 -2.15 1.93 10.94
N GLY A 22 -3.03 1.15 11.53
CA GLY A 22 -2.83 0.60 12.87
C GLY A 22 -1.61 -0.31 12.95
N LEU A 23 -1.46 -1.22 11.98
CA LEU A 23 -0.27 -2.05 11.84
C LEU A 23 0.98 -1.19 11.61
N ALA A 24 0.89 -0.20 10.71
CA ALA A 24 1.98 0.74 10.44
C ALA A 24 2.43 1.48 11.71
N ALA A 25 1.50 2.02 12.49
CA ALA A 25 1.81 2.72 13.72
C ALA A 25 2.53 1.81 14.74
N ARG A 26 2.07 0.58 14.91
CA ARG A 26 2.73 -0.40 15.78
C ARG A 26 4.15 -0.73 15.31
N ALA A 27 4.33 -0.91 13.99
CA ALA A 27 5.64 -1.20 13.42
C ALA A 27 6.62 -0.04 13.65
N ILE A 28 6.18 1.20 13.40
CA ILE A 28 6.98 2.41 13.62
C ILE A 28 7.41 2.52 15.09
N CYS A 29 6.48 2.32 16.03
CA CYS A 29 6.79 2.35 17.46
C CYS A 29 7.81 1.26 17.84
N ALA A 30 7.86 0.16 17.10
CA ALA A 30 8.85 -0.91 17.28
C ALA A 30 10.17 -0.67 16.52
N GLY A 31 10.37 0.53 15.98
CA GLY A 31 11.59 0.89 15.26
C GLY A 31 11.64 0.40 13.80
N LYS A 32 10.50 -0.03 13.23
CA LYS A 32 10.43 -0.55 11.87
C LYS A 32 10.07 0.55 10.86
N ASN A 33 10.68 0.50 9.69
CA ASN A 33 10.41 1.45 8.61
C ASN A 33 9.20 1.02 7.79
N VAL A 34 8.27 1.95 7.57
CA VAL A 34 7.01 1.70 6.85
C VAL A 34 6.87 2.64 5.67
N ALA A 35 6.60 2.10 4.49
CA ALA A 35 6.23 2.85 3.30
C ALA A 35 4.78 2.54 2.90
N VAL A 36 4.02 3.57 2.59
CA VAL A 36 2.60 3.46 2.19
C VAL A 36 2.42 4.11 0.82
N CYS A 37 1.86 3.39 -0.13
CA CYS A 37 1.35 3.96 -1.37
C CYS A 37 -0.17 3.87 -1.36
N GLN A 38 -0.85 5.01 -1.48
CA GLN A 38 -2.30 5.10 -1.58
C GLN A 38 -2.71 5.20 -3.04
N PHE A 39 -3.20 4.10 -3.59
CA PHE A 39 -3.70 4.05 -4.96
C PHE A 39 -5.06 4.75 -5.07
N VAL A 40 -5.39 5.26 -6.23
CA VAL A 40 -6.64 5.97 -6.58
C VAL A 40 -6.98 7.16 -5.68
N LYS A 41 -6.08 7.57 -4.82
CA LYS A 41 -6.21 8.72 -3.92
C LYS A 41 -5.30 9.85 -4.37
N SER A 42 -5.85 11.07 -4.43
CA SER A 42 -5.10 12.30 -4.69
C SER A 42 -5.41 13.39 -3.65
N MET A 43 -6.35 13.14 -2.75
CA MET A 43 -6.74 14.05 -1.68
C MET A 43 -6.04 13.69 -0.38
N LYS A 44 -5.75 14.71 0.44
CA LYS A 44 -5.26 14.49 1.80
C LYS A 44 -6.39 13.95 2.67
N TYR A 45 -6.21 12.73 3.15
CA TYR A 45 -7.07 12.14 4.18
C TYR A 45 -6.40 12.26 5.55
N SER A 46 -7.17 12.07 6.62
CA SER A 46 -6.69 12.28 8.00
C SER A 46 -5.49 11.40 8.35
N GLU A 47 -5.40 10.20 7.79
CA GLU A 47 -4.26 9.30 8.03
C GLU A 47 -2.92 9.85 7.55
N THR A 48 -2.90 10.77 6.59
CA THR A 48 -1.66 11.40 6.11
C THR A 48 -1.07 12.38 7.13
N GLU A 49 -1.87 12.85 8.08
CA GLU A 49 -1.40 13.71 9.18
C GLU A 49 -0.51 12.96 10.17
N LEU A 50 -0.46 11.63 10.10
CA LEU A 50 0.44 10.81 10.92
C LEU A 50 1.91 11.20 10.70
N LEU A 51 2.28 11.65 9.51
CA LEU A 51 3.63 12.17 9.22
C LEU A 51 3.98 13.35 10.12
N GLN A 52 3.02 14.26 10.34
CA GLN A 52 3.22 15.42 11.21
C GLN A 52 3.33 15.03 12.68
N LEU A 53 2.51 14.07 13.13
CA LEU A 53 2.60 13.54 14.48
C LEU A 53 3.96 12.89 14.77
N LEU A 54 4.56 12.27 13.77
CA LEU A 54 5.85 11.59 13.90
C LEU A 54 7.05 12.51 13.74
N SER A 55 6.86 13.79 13.37
CA SER A 55 7.98 14.73 13.14
C SER A 55 8.85 14.94 14.37
N ASN A 56 8.31 14.81 15.58
CA ASN A 56 8.99 14.91 16.87
C ASN A 56 9.07 13.56 17.60
N ALA A 57 8.95 12.45 16.87
CA ALA A 57 9.00 11.12 17.48
C ALA A 57 10.39 10.79 18.04
N PRO A 58 10.48 9.89 19.04
CA PRO A 58 11.76 9.42 19.54
C PRO A 58 12.63 8.84 18.42
N ALA A 59 13.96 8.98 18.55
CA ALA A 59 14.91 8.45 17.57
C ALA A 59 14.85 6.92 17.42
N SER A 60 14.29 6.21 18.41
CA SER A 60 14.09 4.77 18.37
C SER A 60 12.93 4.33 17.47
N PHE A 61 12.05 5.27 17.03
CA PHE A 61 10.95 4.98 16.15
C PHE A 61 11.44 4.77 14.71
N GLY A 62 10.74 3.94 13.97
CA GLY A 62 10.95 3.77 12.55
C GLY A 62 10.49 4.98 11.74
N LYS A 63 10.82 4.98 10.46
CA LYS A 63 10.42 6.02 9.51
C LYS A 63 9.09 5.67 8.86
N LEU A 64 8.32 6.70 8.54
CA LEU A 64 7.10 6.59 7.74
C LEU A 64 7.23 7.40 6.46
N ARG A 65 6.91 6.77 5.33
CA ARG A 65 6.76 7.44 4.04
C ARG A 65 5.36 7.16 3.51
N ILE A 66 4.66 8.21 3.08
CA ILE A 66 3.35 8.08 2.44
C ILE A 66 3.41 8.77 1.08
N GLU A 67 3.01 8.06 0.04
CA GLU A 67 2.84 8.62 -1.30
C GLU A 67 1.45 8.28 -1.84
N GLN A 68 0.85 9.22 -2.57
CA GLN A 68 -0.43 9.04 -3.23
C GLN A 68 -0.22 8.89 -4.73
N CYS A 69 -0.83 7.87 -5.31
CA CYS A 69 -0.69 7.47 -6.70
C CYS A 69 -2.04 7.53 -7.42
N GLY A 70 -2.81 8.58 -7.16
CA GLY A 70 -4.09 8.86 -7.81
C GLY A 70 -4.05 10.14 -8.64
N HIS A 71 -4.94 10.25 -9.62
CA HIS A 71 -5.12 11.43 -10.45
C HIS A 71 -6.59 11.82 -10.47
N GLY A 72 -7.02 12.65 -9.52
CA GLY A 72 -8.42 13.00 -9.31
C GLY A 72 -9.23 11.83 -8.72
N CYS A 73 -10.56 11.94 -8.78
CA CYS A 73 -11.46 10.92 -8.22
C CYS A 73 -11.99 9.99 -9.33
N CYS A 74 -11.37 8.85 -9.51
CA CYS A 74 -11.82 7.84 -10.47
C CYS A 74 -13.18 7.21 -10.16
N LEU A 75 -13.72 7.45 -8.95
CA LEU A 75 -15.03 6.93 -8.54
C LEU A 75 -16.19 7.72 -9.16
N ILE A 76 -15.96 8.97 -9.58
CA ILE A 76 -16.99 9.85 -10.14
C ILE A 76 -16.80 10.14 -11.64
N ARG A 77 -15.73 9.65 -12.24
CA ARG A 77 -15.47 9.77 -13.68
C ARG A 77 -14.89 8.48 -14.22
N LYS A 78 -15.00 8.28 -15.52
CA LYS A 78 -14.36 7.14 -16.18
C LYS A 78 -12.84 7.29 -16.11
N PRO A 79 -12.11 6.25 -15.68
CA PRO A 79 -10.65 6.25 -15.66
C PRO A 79 -10.07 6.47 -17.06
N GLY A 80 -9.02 7.28 -17.14
CA GLY A 80 -8.29 7.58 -18.37
C GLY A 80 -6.82 7.17 -18.29
N LYS A 81 -6.07 7.53 -19.33
CA LYS A 81 -4.64 7.20 -19.42
C LYS A 81 -3.82 7.74 -18.25
N ALA A 82 -4.13 8.96 -17.78
CA ALA A 82 -3.41 9.57 -16.65
C ALA A 82 -3.58 8.74 -15.36
N ASP A 83 -4.75 8.15 -15.16
CA ASP A 83 -5.03 7.28 -14.02
C ASP A 83 -4.22 5.98 -14.09
N ILE A 84 -4.15 5.40 -15.29
CA ILE A 84 -3.35 4.19 -15.56
C ILE A 84 -1.87 4.48 -15.32
N ASP A 85 -1.34 5.58 -15.85
CA ASP A 85 0.07 5.97 -15.70
C ASP A 85 0.42 6.21 -14.22
N CYS A 86 -0.45 6.88 -13.47
CA CYS A 86 -0.27 7.08 -12.02
C CYS A 86 -0.26 5.75 -11.26
N ALA A 87 -1.17 4.85 -11.58
CA ALA A 87 -1.26 3.55 -10.91
C ALA A 87 -0.03 2.68 -11.21
N LEU A 88 0.41 2.63 -12.46
CA LEU A 88 1.61 1.87 -12.85
C LEU A 88 2.87 2.46 -12.22
N SER A 89 3.02 3.78 -12.20
CA SER A 89 4.12 4.46 -11.52
C SER A 89 4.15 4.17 -10.03
N GLY A 90 2.98 4.15 -9.39
CA GLY A 90 2.84 3.76 -7.98
C GLY A 90 3.25 2.32 -7.73
N LEU A 91 2.85 1.39 -8.61
CA LEU A 91 3.23 -0.01 -8.50
C LEU A 91 4.74 -0.21 -8.68
N ASP A 92 5.36 0.48 -9.63
CA ASP A 92 6.81 0.44 -9.83
C ASP A 92 7.55 0.91 -8.57
N LYS A 93 7.09 1.98 -7.96
CA LYS A 93 7.64 2.50 -6.71
C LYS A 93 7.49 1.50 -5.56
N CYS A 94 6.32 0.90 -5.40
CA CYS A 94 6.10 -0.15 -4.41
C CYS A 94 7.01 -1.36 -4.65
N THR A 95 7.22 -1.72 -5.91
CA THR A 95 8.13 -2.82 -6.29
C THR A 95 9.55 -2.53 -5.82
N GLU A 96 10.06 -1.32 -6.05
CA GLU A 96 11.35 -0.88 -5.54
C GLU A 96 11.42 -0.98 -4.01
N TRP A 97 10.41 -0.47 -3.30
CA TRP A 97 10.37 -0.52 -1.85
C TRP A 97 10.35 -1.95 -1.32
N MET A 98 9.56 -2.82 -1.93
CA MET A 98 9.45 -4.22 -1.53
C MET A 98 10.75 -4.99 -1.77
N HIS A 99 11.47 -4.66 -2.83
CA HIS A 99 12.69 -5.36 -3.22
C HIS A 99 13.94 -4.88 -2.47
N SER A 100 14.01 -3.60 -2.14
CA SER A 100 15.22 -2.95 -1.59
C SER A 100 15.67 -3.49 -0.24
N GLY A 101 14.74 -4.00 0.58
CA GLY A 101 15.03 -4.39 1.95
C GLY A 101 15.16 -3.20 2.94
N GLU A 102 15.02 -1.97 2.48
CA GLU A 102 15.05 -0.77 3.34
C GLU A 102 13.76 -0.58 4.16
N TRP A 103 12.67 -1.13 3.66
CA TRP A 103 11.35 -1.02 4.27
C TRP A 103 10.94 -2.36 4.89
N ASP A 104 10.64 -2.34 6.19
CA ASP A 104 10.18 -3.52 6.90
C ASP A 104 8.72 -3.86 6.55
N VAL A 105 7.91 -2.83 6.30
CA VAL A 105 6.50 -2.97 5.91
C VAL A 105 6.22 -2.06 4.71
N VAL A 106 5.56 -2.62 3.69
CA VAL A 106 5.06 -1.85 2.54
C VAL A 106 3.55 -2.04 2.45
N VAL A 107 2.81 -0.92 2.49
CA VAL A 107 1.35 -0.90 2.40
C VAL A 107 0.93 -0.45 1.00
N LEU A 108 0.16 -1.28 0.32
CA LEU A 108 -0.49 -0.96 -0.96
C LEU A 108 -1.97 -0.69 -0.67
N ASP A 109 -2.25 0.55 -0.29
CA ASP A 109 -3.60 0.98 0.13
C ASP A 109 -4.50 1.23 -1.08
N GLU A 110 -5.67 0.60 -1.10
CA GLU A 110 -6.67 0.66 -2.18
C GLU A 110 -6.20 0.08 -3.53
N ILE A 111 -5.15 -0.76 -3.56
CA ILE A 111 -4.67 -1.32 -4.83
C ILE A 111 -5.71 -2.26 -5.49
N THR A 112 -6.56 -2.91 -4.70
CA THR A 112 -7.62 -3.76 -5.25
C THR A 112 -8.67 -2.96 -6.01
N ILE A 113 -8.90 -1.70 -5.63
CA ILE A 113 -9.72 -0.77 -6.40
C ILE A 113 -9.05 -0.42 -7.74
N ALA A 114 -7.76 -0.18 -7.76
CA ALA A 114 -7.01 0.05 -9.00
C ALA A 114 -7.13 -1.16 -9.95
N ILE A 115 -7.08 -2.38 -9.43
CA ILE A 115 -7.32 -3.60 -10.21
C ILE A 115 -8.76 -3.63 -10.74
N HIS A 116 -9.73 -3.38 -9.88
CA HIS A 116 -11.16 -3.41 -10.23
C HIS A 116 -11.50 -2.39 -11.33
N LEU A 117 -10.88 -1.22 -11.30
CA LEU A 117 -11.04 -0.18 -12.31
C LEU A 117 -10.25 -0.45 -13.61
N GLY A 118 -9.50 -1.53 -13.68
CA GLY A 118 -8.70 -1.87 -14.85
C GLY A 118 -7.44 -1.03 -15.04
N LEU A 119 -6.98 -0.34 -14.02
CA LEU A 119 -5.76 0.49 -14.07
C LEU A 119 -4.49 -0.35 -14.02
N ILE A 120 -4.53 -1.45 -13.28
CA ILE A 120 -3.44 -2.41 -13.09
C ILE A 120 -4.05 -3.80 -13.18
N SER A 121 -3.33 -4.76 -13.76
CA SER A 121 -3.78 -6.16 -13.78
C SER A 121 -3.43 -6.88 -12.47
N THR A 122 -4.21 -7.91 -12.14
CA THR A 122 -3.91 -8.81 -11.02
C THR A 122 -2.52 -9.43 -11.17
N GLU A 123 -2.15 -9.85 -12.38
CA GLU A 123 -0.84 -10.44 -12.68
C GLU A 123 0.31 -9.47 -12.38
N GLN A 124 0.18 -8.19 -12.76
CA GLN A 124 1.19 -7.18 -12.45
C GLN A 124 1.41 -7.03 -10.95
N VAL A 125 0.33 -7.05 -10.16
CA VAL A 125 0.41 -6.97 -8.69
C VAL A 125 1.07 -8.22 -8.11
N ILE A 126 0.69 -9.40 -8.56
CA ILE A 126 1.28 -10.67 -8.11
C ILE A 126 2.78 -10.71 -8.41
N ASN A 127 3.19 -10.29 -9.61
CA ASN A 127 4.59 -10.24 -10.00
C ASN A 127 5.38 -9.27 -9.11
N ALA A 128 4.82 -8.11 -8.81
CA ALA A 128 5.42 -7.14 -7.90
C ALA A 128 5.62 -7.73 -6.50
N ILE A 129 4.58 -8.36 -5.95
CA ILE A 129 4.62 -8.99 -4.62
C ILE A 129 5.67 -10.11 -4.56
N ASN A 130 5.78 -10.91 -5.61
CA ASN A 130 6.74 -12.01 -5.67
C ASN A 130 8.20 -11.53 -5.68
N SER A 131 8.46 -10.27 -6.00
CA SER A 131 9.79 -9.67 -5.99
C SER A 131 10.23 -9.16 -4.61
N LYS A 132 9.38 -9.25 -3.59
CA LYS A 132 9.68 -8.73 -2.26
C LYS A 132 10.92 -9.36 -1.63
N ALA A 133 11.65 -8.58 -0.86
CA ALA A 133 12.70 -9.11 0.02
C ALA A 133 12.07 -10.07 1.06
N PRO A 134 12.77 -11.14 1.44
CA PRO A 134 12.20 -12.16 2.35
C PRO A 134 11.67 -11.59 3.67
N SER A 135 12.33 -10.58 4.20
CA SER A 135 11.96 -9.95 5.49
C SER A 135 10.90 -8.85 5.38
N THR A 136 10.58 -8.38 4.17
CA THR A 136 9.60 -7.30 3.99
C THR A 136 8.19 -7.84 4.11
N GLU A 137 7.38 -7.21 4.96
CA GLU A 137 5.96 -7.50 5.14
C GLU A 137 5.14 -6.62 4.20
N ILE A 138 4.10 -7.20 3.59
CA ILE A 138 3.23 -6.48 2.66
C ILE A 138 1.81 -6.46 3.22
N VAL A 139 1.16 -5.29 3.15
CA VAL A 139 -0.25 -5.12 3.49
C VAL A 139 -0.99 -4.58 2.27
N ILE A 140 -1.99 -5.31 1.82
CA ILE A 140 -2.85 -4.96 0.69
C ILE A 140 -4.22 -4.60 1.24
N THR A 141 -4.77 -3.48 0.81
CA THR A 141 -6.13 -3.11 1.19
C THR A 141 -7.01 -2.81 -0.02
N GLY A 142 -8.30 -2.90 0.18
CA GLY A 142 -9.32 -2.41 -0.73
C GLY A 142 -10.50 -3.37 -0.89
N ARG A 143 -11.55 -2.85 -1.51
CA ARG A 143 -12.73 -3.64 -1.91
C ARG A 143 -12.41 -4.44 -3.17
N TYR A 144 -13.25 -5.41 -3.46
CA TYR A 144 -13.22 -6.19 -4.72
C TYR A 144 -11.90 -6.93 -4.95
N ALA A 145 -11.24 -7.41 -3.90
CA ALA A 145 -10.01 -8.18 -4.07
C ALA A 145 -10.27 -9.39 -4.96
N PRO A 146 -9.52 -9.54 -6.07
CA PRO A 146 -9.70 -10.69 -6.95
C PRO A 146 -9.38 -11.98 -6.22
N SER A 147 -10.19 -13.02 -6.46
CA SER A 147 -9.93 -14.35 -5.88
C SER A 147 -8.54 -14.88 -6.25
N GLU A 148 -8.09 -14.60 -7.47
CA GLU A 148 -6.74 -14.98 -7.91
C GLU A 148 -5.66 -14.36 -7.01
N LEU A 149 -5.81 -13.10 -6.61
CA LEU A 149 -4.88 -12.45 -5.69
C LEU A 149 -4.91 -13.12 -4.32
N ILE A 150 -6.10 -13.46 -3.81
CA ILE A 150 -6.27 -14.09 -2.49
C ILE A 150 -5.65 -15.47 -2.45
N TYR A 151 -5.83 -16.29 -3.50
CA TYR A 151 -5.37 -17.69 -3.51
C TYR A 151 -3.92 -17.88 -3.94
N LYS A 152 -3.32 -16.95 -4.66
CA LYS A 152 -1.92 -17.05 -5.12
C LYS A 152 -0.89 -16.43 -4.17
N ILE A 153 -1.34 -15.79 -3.12
CA ILE A 153 -0.45 -15.27 -2.08
C ILE A 153 -0.09 -16.40 -1.12
N PRO A 154 1.21 -16.69 -0.94
CA PRO A 154 1.66 -17.76 -0.04
C PRO A 154 1.43 -17.43 1.44
#